data_6c35a03edec8459c78b3ae4c7b5e5b24
#
_entry.id   6c35a03edec8459c78b3ae4c7b5e5b24
#
_cell.length_a   1.000
_cell.length_b   1.000
_cell.length_c   1.000
_cell.angle_alpha   90.00
_cell.angle_beta   90.00
_cell.angle_gamma   90.00
#
_symmetry.space_group_name_H-M   'P 1'
#
loop_
_entity.id
_entity.type
_entity.pdbx_description
1 polymer ?
#
loop_
_entity_poly.entity_id
_entity_poly.type
_entity_poly.pdbx_seq_one_letter_code
_entity_poly.pdbx_strand_id
1 'polypeptide(L)'
;MAERRYFNLRYYLRQQPVMLALLSVLLVLFFLFVTGLSQAYHAQRLALGNRWFNRGVADVNSNNFAAAVTDFRTALLYSRDDYSYQLNLAEALIGMKHTGEASAYLLNLWDREPEDGLVNLELARIAAQQRQTKEAVRYYHDAVYAAWPGEQDSKRRDARFELIELLLKIGDKAQAQAELIALSENVGDDPTQQEHIGDLFLRAQDYDHALAAYRVSLRSDKHNEADLAGAGQAAFQLEQYPLAQHYLEAAVAYDSHDTQSAEQLKMTEMVLQMNPFRRQISAEDRSRIVIDDFAIAGQRLKRCAVPKSASPRGGASQASLADEWAGMKPKMAEARVRGNPELVDSAMDLVFRIERQTSILCGPPAGADMALLLIAKSQGS
;
A
#
# COMPACT_ATOMS: atom_id res chain seq x y z
N MET A 1 63.33 66.30 43.37
CA MET A 1 63.90 65.02 43.77
C MET A 1 62.80 63.97 43.70
N ALA A 2 62.79 63.18 42.65
CA ALA A 2 61.75 62.07 42.49
C ALA A 2 62.47 60.76 42.84
N GLU A 3 62.16 60.22 43.99
CA GLU A 3 62.56 58.89 44.42
C GLU A 3 61.92 57.85 43.52
N ARG A 4 62.74 57.18 42.65
CA ARG A 4 62.32 55.95 41.98
C ARG A 4 62.29 54.84 43.01
N ARG A 5 61.03 54.48 43.49
CA ARG A 5 60.83 53.24 44.21
C ARG A 5 61.02 52.07 43.29
N TYR A 6 62.23 51.44 43.40
CA TYR A 6 62.48 50.14 42.77
C TYR A 6 61.58 49.11 43.43
N PHE A 7 60.60 48.63 42.66
CA PHE A 7 59.70 47.57 43.08
C PHE A 7 60.52 46.28 43.23
N ASN A 8 60.81 45.88 44.45
CA ASN A 8 61.65 44.73 44.74
C ASN A 8 60.81 43.44 44.63
N LEU A 9 60.63 42.93 43.41
CA LEU A 9 59.85 41.75 43.07
C LEU A 9 60.21 40.54 43.95
N ARG A 10 61.49 40.43 44.36
CA ARG A 10 61.97 39.32 45.21
C ARG A 10 61.42 39.37 46.65
N TYR A 11 61.04 40.52 47.19
CA TYR A 11 60.48 40.65 48.54
C TYR A 11 59.01 40.17 48.56
N TYR A 12 58.25 40.51 47.56
CA TYR A 12 56.83 40.07 47.42
C TYR A 12 56.66 38.61 47.12
N LEU A 13 57.59 37.99 46.33
CA LEU A 13 57.60 36.57 46.04
C LEU A 13 57.90 35.69 47.27
N ARG A 14 58.44 36.25 48.35
CA ARG A 14 58.79 35.55 49.60
C ARG A 14 57.64 35.50 50.59
N GLN A 15 56.54 36.23 50.40
CA GLN A 15 55.36 36.18 51.24
C GLN A 15 54.42 35.02 50.76
N GLN A 16 54.25 34.00 51.60
CA GLN A 16 53.42 32.78 51.28
C GLN A 16 52.06 33.12 50.64
N PRO A 17 51.24 34.12 51.12
CA PRO A 17 49.94 34.42 50.51
C PRO A 17 50.07 35.04 49.11
N VAL A 18 51.10 35.82 48.82
CA VAL A 18 51.33 36.44 47.50
C VAL A 18 51.78 35.40 46.49
N MET A 19 52.61 34.44 46.91
CA MET A 19 53.03 33.32 46.04
C MET A 19 51.87 32.41 45.73
N LEU A 20 51.00 32.10 46.67
CA LEU A 20 49.76 31.32 46.46
C LEU A 20 48.79 32.04 45.51
N ALA A 21 48.59 33.36 45.67
CA ALA A 21 47.74 34.16 44.79
C ALA A 21 48.29 34.18 43.34
N LEU A 22 49.59 34.37 43.18
CA LEU A 22 50.25 34.32 41.86
C LEU A 22 50.13 32.95 41.21
N LEU A 23 50.30 31.89 41.99
CA LEU A 23 50.17 30.50 41.52
C LEU A 23 48.74 30.18 41.12
N SER A 24 47.72 30.66 41.89
CA SER A 24 46.29 30.53 41.56
C SER A 24 45.94 31.27 40.26
N VAL A 25 46.45 32.51 40.08
CA VAL A 25 46.23 33.26 38.84
C VAL A 25 46.88 32.55 37.64
N LEU A 26 48.09 32.03 37.80
CA LEU A 26 48.78 31.30 36.73
C LEU A 26 48.05 30.01 36.39
N LEU A 27 47.50 29.30 37.39
CA LEU A 27 46.68 28.10 37.17
C LEU A 27 45.38 28.40 36.40
N VAL A 28 44.72 29.52 36.77
CA VAL A 28 43.50 29.97 36.05
C VAL A 28 43.84 30.34 34.61
N LEU A 29 44.92 31.11 34.40
CA LEU A 29 45.39 31.49 33.03
C LEU A 29 45.73 30.24 32.22
N PHE A 30 46.44 29.27 32.82
CA PHE A 30 46.76 28.01 32.16
C PHE A 30 45.48 27.19 31.81
N PHE A 31 44.53 27.13 32.74
CA PHE A 31 43.23 26.49 32.49
C PHE A 31 42.47 27.16 31.33
N LEU A 32 42.39 28.50 31.33
CA LEU A 32 41.78 29.25 30.22
C LEU A 32 42.49 29.05 28.89
N PHE A 33 43.84 28.99 28.91
CA PHE A 33 44.63 28.72 27.73
C PHE A 33 44.38 27.31 27.17
N VAL A 34 44.38 26.29 28.03
CA VAL A 34 44.09 24.89 27.63
C VAL A 34 42.66 24.73 27.11
N THR A 35 41.67 25.36 27.78
CA THR A 35 40.29 25.32 27.29
C THR A 35 40.12 26.04 25.96
N GLY A 36 40.77 27.20 25.76
CA GLY A 36 40.76 27.93 24.51
C GLY A 36 41.43 27.13 23.36
N LEU A 37 42.57 26.50 23.64
CA LEU A 37 43.24 25.63 22.68
C LEU A 37 42.41 24.39 22.30
N SER A 38 41.78 23.77 23.30
CA SER A 38 40.88 22.63 23.10
C SER A 38 39.69 23.01 22.23
N GLN A 39 39.04 24.16 22.50
CA GLN A 39 37.91 24.65 21.69
C GLN A 39 38.34 24.95 20.23
N ALA A 40 39.49 25.61 20.04
CA ALA A 40 40.02 25.89 18.73
C ALA A 40 40.33 24.61 17.95
N TYR A 41 40.93 23.60 18.60
CA TYR A 41 41.18 22.30 18.00
C TYR A 41 39.89 21.56 17.62
N HIS A 42 38.87 21.55 18.49
CA HIS A 42 37.57 20.96 18.18
C HIS A 42 36.88 21.69 17.01
N ALA A 43 36.87 23.02 17.00
CA ALA A 43 36.32 23.81 15.90
C ALA A 43 37.00 23.51 14.56
N GLN A 44 38.34 23.41 14.56
CA GLN A 44 39.11 23.06 13.35
C GLN A 44 38.78 21.63 12.87
N ARG A 45 38.67 20.65 13.78
CA ARG A 45 38.26 19.26 13.44
C ARG A 45 36.89 19.22 12.80
N LEU A 46 35.89 19.89 13.40
CA LEU A 46 34.52 19.98 12.86
C LEU A 46 34.53 20.66 11.46
N ALA A 47 35.28 21.74 11.29
CA ALA A 47 35.36 22.43 10.02
C ALA A 47 35.97 21.53 8.90
N LEU A 48 36.96 20.72 9.23
CA LEU A 48 37.54 19.75 8.30
C LEU A 48 36.54 18.60 7.99
N GLY A 49 35.89 18.05 9.00
CA GLY A 49 34.84 17.04 8.83
C GLY A 49 33.72 17.53 7.90
N ASN A 50 33.21 18.74 8.16
CA ASN A 50 32.17 19.36 7.33
C ASN A 50 32.63 19.61 5.87
N ARG A 51 33.90 19.91 5.62
CA ARG A 51 34.39 20.04 4.24
C ARG A 51 34.31 18.73 3.46
N TRP A 52 34.74 17.63 4.08
CA TRP A 52 34.65 16.30 3.47
C TRP A 52 33.19 15.86 3.32
N PHE A 53 32.35 16.10 4.33
CA PHE A 53 30.91 15.82 4.27
C PHE A 53 30.25 16.56 3.10
N ASN A 54 30.43 17.88 2.99
CA ASN A 54 29.82 18.66 1.91
C ASN A 54 30.30 18.22 0.52
N ARG A 55 31.54 17.76 0.39
CA ARG A 55 32.06 17.18 -0.83
C ARG A 55 31.39 15.85 -1.14
N GLY A 56 31.22 14.97 -0.14
CA GLY A 56 30.49 13.71 -0.29
C GLY A 56 29.03 13.92 -0.71
N VAL A 57 28.35 14.94 -0.15
CA VAL A 57 26.99 15.32 -0.57
C VAL A 57 26.96 15.77 -2.03
N ALA A 58 27.94 16.55 -2.49
CA ALA A 58 28.06 16.95 -3.90
C ALA A 58 28.29 15.74 -4.82
N ASP A 59 29.10 14.77 -4.37
CA ASP A 59 29.34 13.52 -5.11
C ASP A 59 28.04 12.65 -5.19
N VAL A 60 27.25 12.55 -4.11
CA VAL A 60 25.94 11.89 -4.14
C VAL A 60 25.00 12.54 -5.15
N ASN A 61 24.93 13.87 -5.15
CA ASN A 61 24.10 14.63 -6.10
C ASN A 61 24.53 14.42 -7.57
N SER A 62 25.79 14.05 -7.78
CA SER A 62 26.35 13.69 -9.08
C SER A 62 26.29 12.18 -9.39
N ASN A 63 25.61 11.39 -8.55
CA ASN A 63 25.56 9.92 -8.61
C ASN A 63 26.94 9.23 -8.51
N ASN A 64 27.96 9.93 -7.99
CA ASN A 64 29.30 9.39 -7.78
C ASN A 64 29.43 8.76 -6.39
N PHE A 65 28.65 7.70 -6.12
CA PHE A 65 28.57 7.08 -4.81
C PHE A 65 29.92 6.56 -4.28
N ALA A 66 30.82 6.11 -5.15
CA ALA A 66 32.12 5.60 -4.74
C ALA A 66 33.03 6.73 -4.15
N ALA A 67 33.03 7.91 -4.75
CA ALA A 67 33.72 9.08 -4.20
C ALA A 67 33.03 9.56 -2.91
N ALA A 68 31.71 9.63 -2.89
CA ALA A 68 30.92 10.00 -1.71
C ALA A 68 31.24 9.12 -0.50
N VAL A 69 31.30 7.79 -0.66
CA VAL A 69 31.67 6.85 0.41
C VAL A 69 33.07 7.17 0.95
N THR A 70 34.04 7.46 0.08
CA THR A 70 35.40 7.82 0.49
C THR A 70 35.41 9.12 1.30
N ASP A 71 34.66 10.11 0.86
CA ASP A 71 34.58 11.43 1.48
C ASP A 71 33.84 11.37 2.83
N PHE A 72 32.74 10.66 2.92
CA PHE A 72 32.02 10.46 4.18
C PHE A 72 32.84 9.64 5.20
N ARG A 73 33.54 8.59 4.76
CA ARG A 73 34.50 7.88 5.63
C ARG A 73 35.61 8.79 6.14
N THR A 74 36.07 9.71 5.31
CA THR A 74 37.08 10.71 5.71
C THR A 74 36.47 11.70 6.71
N ALA A 75 35.22 12.15 6.52
CA ALA A 75 34.52 13.01 7.48
C ALA A 75 34.40 12.32 8.86
N LEU A 76 34.12 11.03 8.89
CA LEU A 76 34.02 10.23 10.13
C LEU A 76 35.35 10.11 10.89
N LEU A 77 36.50 10.30 10.26
CA LEU A 77 37.78 10.39 11.00
C LEU A 77 37.84 11.62 11.90
N TYR A 78 37.13 12.69 11.55
CA TYR A 78 37.06 13.92 12.34
C TYR A 78 35.95 13.90 13.39
N SER A 79 34.80 13.28 13.09
CA SER A 79 33.68 13.12 14.02
C SER A 79 33.03 11.75 13.81
N ARG A 80 33.48 10.77 14.59
CA ARG A 80 33.11 9.36 14.41
C ARG A 80 31.62 9.09 14.66
N ASP A 81 31.03 9.82 15.61
CA ASP A 81 29.66 9.59 16.07
C ASP A 81 28.65 10.62 15.50
N ASP A 82 29.08 11.35 14.44
CA ASP A 82 28.20 12.31 13.79
C ASP A 82 27.09 11.59 13.03
N TYR A 83 25.85 11.91 13.39
CA TYR A 83 24.65 11.32 12.83
C TYR A 83 24.56 11.51 11.31
N SER A 84 24.76 12.75 10.86
CA SER A 84 24.64 13.10 9.44
C SER A 84 25.70 12.39 8.59
N TYR A 85 26.92 12.27 9.11
CA TYR A 85 27.99 11.57 8.39
C TYR A 85 27.72 10.08 8.25
N GLN A 86 27.21 9.43 9.32
CA GLN A 86 26.87 8.01 9.29
C GLN A 86 25.67 7.72 8.39
N LEU A 87 24.62 8.54 8.45
CA LEU A 87 23.42 8.39 7.63
C LEU A 87 23.74 8.54 6.14
N ASN A 88 24.41 9.63 5.75
CA ASN A 88 24.75 9.87 4.36
C ASN A 88 25.76 8.84 3.82
N LEU A 89 26.67 8.31 4.67
CA LEU A 89 27.50 7.18 4.29
C LEU A 89 26.66 5.93 4.01
N ALA A 90 25.68 5.63 4.85
CA ALA A 90 24.78 4.49 4.64
C ALA A 90 23.99 4.66 3.34
N GLU A 91 23.45 5.84 3.06
CA GLU A 91 22.74 6.15 1.80
C GLU A 91 23.65 5.96 0.58
N ALA A 92 24.90 6.45 0.63
CA ALA A 92 25.87 6.27 -0.46
C ALA A 92 26.24 4.79 -0.67
N LEU A 93 26.37 4.01 0.41
CA LEU A 93 26.60 2.56 0.35
C LEU A 93 25.40 1.81 -0.25
N ILE A 94 24.18 2.25 0.05
CA ILE A 94 22.94 1.71 -0.58
C ILE A 94 23.00 1.99 -2.09
N GLY A 95 23.38 3.20 -2.50
CA GLY A 95 23.57 3.55 -3.91
C GLY A 95 24.58 2.64 -4.63
N MET A 96 25.61 2.19 -3.92
CA MET A 96 26.60 1.21 -4.40
C MET A 96 26.13 -0.25 -4.30
N LYS A 97 24.94 -0.53 -3.75
CA LYS A 97 24.41 -1.87 -3.44
C LYS A 97 25.22 -2.61 -2.36
N HIS A 98 25.95 -1.91 -1.54
CA HIS A 98 26.69 -2.44 -0.39
C HIS A 98 25.78 -2.47 0.87
N THR A 99 24.62 -3.11 0.75
CA THR A 99 23.54 -3.08 1.76
C THR A 99 23.95 -3.66 3.11
N GLY A 100 24.89 -4.63 3.14
CA GLY A 100 25.36 -5.22 4.41
C GLY A 100 26.17 -4.22 5.24
N GLU A 101 27.04 -3.41 4.61
CA GLU A 101 27.79 -2.37 5.30
C GLU A 101 26.90 -1.20 5.69
N ALA A 102 26.00 -0.79 4.79
CA ALA A 102 25.00 0.25 5.06
C ALA A 102 24.16 -0.10 6.30
N SER A 103 23.68 -1.34 6.37
CA SER A 103 22.88 -1.83 7.52
C SER A 103 23.64 -1.71 8.84
N ALA A 104 24.96 -1.94 8.86
CA ALA A 104 25.73 -1.82 10.10
C ALA A 104 25.76 -0.38 10.64
N TYR A 105 25.89 0.64 9.73
CA TYR A 105 25.81 2.04 10.15
C TYR A 105 24.40 2.43 10.58
N LEU A 106 23.39 2.00 9.84
CA LEU A 106 21.98 2.28 10.18
C LEU A 106 21.57 1.65 11.51
N LEU A 107 22.00 0.41 11.80
CA LEU A 107 21.74 -0.23 13.09
C LEU A 107 22.43 0.49 14.24
N ASN A 108 23.64 1.01 14.04
CA ASN A 108 24.31 1.83 15.06
C ASN A 108 23.55 3.13 15.34
N LEU A 109 22.95 3.76 14.30
CA LEU A 109 22.08 4.92 14.48
C LEU A 109 20.79 4.55 15.17
N TRP A 110 20.16 3.44 14.78
CA TRP A 110 18.92 2.93 15.35
C TRP A 110 19.07 2.59 16.85
N ASP A 111 20.18 2.00 17.25
CA ASP A 111 20.45 1.71 18.67
C ASP A 111 20.49 2.97 19.55
N ARG A 112 20.79 4.13 18.95
CA ARG A 112 20.84 5.42 19.65
C ARG A 112 19.50 6.15 19.60
N GLU A 113 18.81 6.09 18.47
CA GLU A 113 17.54 6.76 18.20
C GLU A 113 16.59 5.81 17.45
N PRO A 114 15.93 4.87 18.17
CA PRO A 114 15.06 3.87 17.54
C PRO A 114 13.83 4.46 16.84
N GLU A 115 13.42 5.68 17.22
CA GLU A 115 12.26 6.39 16.67
C GLU A 115 12.60 7.27 15.47
N ASP A 116 13.83 7.19 14.93
CA ASP A 116 14.21 7.95 13.76
C ASP A 116 13.54 7.41 12.48
N GLY A 117 12.71 8.24 11.85
CA GLY A 117 11.94 7.84 10.68
C GLY A 117 12.79 7.52 9.45
N LEU A 118 13.88 8.28 9.22
CA LEU A 118 14.78 8.04 8.09
C LEU A 118 15.57 6.75 8.25
N VAL A 119 16.12 6.52 9.43
CA VAL A 119 16.88 5.30 9.74
C VAL A 119 15.99 4.08 9.59
N ASN A 120 14.77 4.12 10.16
CA ASN A 120 13.81 3.04 10.03
C ASN A 120 13.40 2.81 8.56
N LEU A 121 13.18 3.87 7.77
CA LEU A 121 12.83 3.72 6.35
C LEU A 121 13.94 3.03 5.56
N GLU A 122 15.21 3.41 5.75
CA GLU A 122 16.31 2.77 5.03
C GLU A 122 16.55 1.34 5.48
N LEU A 123 16.41 1.04 6.79
CA LEU A 123 16.43 -0.35 7.29
C LEU A 123 15.30 -1.19 6.71
N ALA A 124 14.09 -0.62 6.59
CA ALA A 124 12.94 -1.29 5.98
C ALA A 124 13.21 -1.65 4.51
N ARG A 125 13.76 -0.71 3.73
CA ARG A 125 14.12 -0.92 2.32
C ARG A 125 15.16 -2.02 2.15
N ILE A 126 16.20 -2.03 2.99
CA ILE A 126 17.24 -3.07 2.99
C ILE A 126 16.62 -4.44 3.35
N ALA A 127 15.82 -4.50 4.41
CA ALA A 127 15.16 -5.73 4.83
C ALA A 127 14.21 -6.29 3.73
N ALA A 128 13.46 -5.39 3.05
CA ALA A 128 12.60 -5.76 1.93
C ALA A 128 13.39 -6.34 0.74
N GLN A 129 14.53 -5.73 0.39
CA GLN A 129 15.43 -6.24 -0.65
C GLN A 129 16.00 -7.61 -0.29
N GLN A 130 16.30 -7.84 0.97
CA GLN A 130 16.82 -9.11 1.50
C GLN A 130 15.72 -10.16 1.74
N ARG A 131 14.46 -9.84 1.43
CA ARG A 131 13.27 -10.69 1.66
C ARG A 131 13.04 -11.03 3.14
N GLN A 132 13.53 -10.21 4.04
CA GLN A 132 13.29 -10.28 5.47
C GLN A 132 11.94 -9.59 5.78
N THR A 133 10.86 -10.24 5.39
CA THR A 133 9.52 -9.63 5.34
C THR A 133 9.05 -9.10 6.69
N LYS A 134 9.28 -9.85 7.78
CA LYS A 134 8.82 -9.45 9.12
C LYS A 134 9.56 -8.20 9.61
N GLU A 135 10.86 -8.17 9.41
CA GLU A 135 11.72 -7.03 9.75
C GLU A 135 11.38 -5.82 8.90
N ALA A 136 11.15 -6.02 7.60
CA ALA A 136 10.75 -4.95 6.69
C ALA A 136 9.43 -4.30 7.11
N VAL A 137 8.38 -5.10 7.40
CA VAL A 137 7.09 -4.59 7.88
C VAL A 137 7.26 -3.83 9.19
N ARG A 138 8.04 -4.36 10.14
CA ARG A 138 8.30 -3.69 11.41
C ARG A 138 8.97 -2.33 11.20
N TYR A 139 10.08 -2.28 10.46
CA TYR A 139 10.81 -1.03 10.23
C TYR A 139 9.99 -0.01 9.41
N TYR A 140 9.20 -0.45 8.41
CA TYR A 140 8.27 0.45 7.72
C TYR A 140 7.22 1.02 8.66
N HIS A 141 6.64 0.18 9.52
CA HIS A 141 5.68 0.64 10.52
C HIS A 141 6.34 1.65 11.47
N ASP A 142 7.53 1.35 12.00
CA ASP A 142 8.27 2.26 12.85
C ASP A 142 8.57 3.58 12.11
N ALA A 143 8.92 3.55 10.82
CA ALA A 143 9.11 4.74 10.00
C ALA A 143 7.83 5.57 9.82
N VAL A 144 6.70 4.93 9.54
CA VAL A 144 5.39 5.62 9.34
C VAL A 144 4.95 6.36 10.59
N TYR A 145 5.16 5.77 11.77
CA TYR A 145 4.69 6.31 13.05
C TYR A 145 5.78 7.09 13.83
N ALA A 146 6.98 7.18 13.28
CA ALA A 146 8.08 7.96 13.84
C ALA A 146 7.80 9.46 13.91
N ALA A 147 8.55 10.14 14.75
CA ALA A 147 8.67 11.59 14.73
C ALA A 147 9.58 12.00 13.55
N TRP A 148 9.04 12.72 12.57
CA TRP A 148 9.81 13.23 11.45
C TRP A 148 10.22 14.68 11.73
N PRO A 149 11.52 15.04 11.70
CA PRO A 149 11.94 16.41 11.92
C PRO A 149 11.57 17.31 10.74
N GLY A 150 10.96 18.46 11.00
CA GLY A 150 10.62 19.47 9.99
C GLY A 150 9.48 19.05 9.04
N GLU A 151 9.50 19.58 7.81
CA GLU A 151 8.47 19.34 6.78
C GLU A 151 8.70 18.03 6.00
N GLN A 152 9.02 16.93 6.68
CA GLN A 152 9.27 15.63 6.02
C GLN A 152 8.02 14.75 5.91
N ASP A 153 6.83 15.33 5.92
CA ASP A 153 5.57 14.59 5.74
C ASP A 153 5.50 13.84 4.40
N SER A 154 6.21 14.33 3.37
CA SER A 154 6.34 13.60 2.10
C SER A 154 7.03 12.25 2.29
N LYS A 155 8.16 12.21 2.98
CA LYS A 155 8.90 10.96 3.24
C LYS A 155 8.11 9.98 4.11
N ARG A 156 7.33 10.49 5.07
CA ARG A 156 6.41 9.65 5.85
C ARG A 156 5.34 9.03 4.95
N ARG A 157 4.76 9.80 4.02
CA ARG A 157 3.81 9.27 3.04
C ARG A 157 4.45 8.23 2.14
N ASP A 158 5.66 8.49 1.65
CA ASP A 158 6.41 7.53 0.82
C ASP A 158 6.64 6.23 1.59
N ALA A 159 7.06 6.31 2.86
CA ALA A 159 7.21 5.14 3.73
C ALA A 159 5.90 4.34 3.87
N ARG A 160 4.76 5.03 4.01
CA ARG A 160 3.45 4.39 4.10
C ARG A 160 3.05 3.73 2.78
N PHE A 161 3.30 4.36 1.63
CA PHE A 161 3.08 3.73 0.33
C PHE A 161 3.93 2.47 0.16
N GLU A 162 5.22 2.52 0.52
CA GLU A 162 6.09 1.35 0.45
C GLU A 162 5.65 0.22 1.38
N LEU A 163 5.14 0.55 2.57
CA LEU A 163 4.53 -0.42 3.50
C LEU A 163 3.31 -1.09 2.87
N ILE A 164 2.38 -0.30 2.33
CA ILE A 164 1.17 -0.78 1.68
C ILE A 164 1.52 -1.74 0.54
N GLU A 165 2.44 -1.34 -0.33
CA GLU A 165 2.91 -2.18 -1.45
C GLU A 165 3.50 -3.50 -0.96
N LEU A 166 4.30 -3.48 0.11
CA LEU A 166 4.84 -4.68 0.71
C LEU A 166 3.73 -5.58 1.27
N LEU A 167 2.77 -5.00 2.01
CA LEU A 167 1.64 -5.72 2.60
C LEU A 167 0.77 -6.39 1.52
N LEU A 168 0.47 -5.68 0.43
CA LEU A 168 -0.24 -6.24 -0.72
C LEU A 168 0.54 -7.38 -1.38
N LYS A 169 1.84 -7.23 -1.52
CA LYS A 169 2.72 -8.25 -2.11
C LYS A 169 2.77 -9.53 -1.30
N ILE A 170 2.72 -9.45 0.04
CA ILE A 170 2.70 -10.62 0.91
C ILE A 170 1.28 -11.16 1.18
N GLY A 171 0.25 -10.48 0.67
CA GLY A 171 -1.15 -10.88 0.80
C GLY A 171 -1.82 -10.46 2.11
N ASP A 172 -1.20 -9.60 2.91
CA ASP A 172 -1.81 -9.05 4.13
C ASP A 172 -2.72 -7.86 3.77
N LYS A 173 -3.87 -8.19 3.19
CA LYS A 173 -4.83 -7.20 2.73
C LYS A 173 -5.45 -6.39 3.87
N ALA A 174 -5.63 -7.01 5.04
CA ALA A 174 -6.27 -6.34 6.17
C ALA A 174 -5.39 -5.18 6.71
N GLN A 175 -4.10 -5.41 6.87
CA GLN A 175 -3.17 -4.33 7.25
C GLN A 175 -3.03 -3.30 6.13
N ALA A 176 -2.98 -3.74 4.86
CA ALA A 176 -2.92 -2.80 3.72
C ALA A 176 -4.14 -1.87 3.68
N GLN A 177 -5.35 -2.38 3.89
CA GLN A 177 -6.57 -1.58 3.98
C GLN A 177 -6.51 -0.55 5.11
N ALA A 178 -6.05 -0.94 6.31
CA ALA A 178 -5.93 -0.02 7.44
C ALA A 178 -4.96 1.14 7.14
N GLU A 179 -3.79 0.84 6.55
CA GLU A 179 -2.82 1.87 6.17
C GLU A 179 -3.32 2.75 5.01
N LEU A 180 -4.08 2.18 4.06
CA LEU A 180 -4.70 2.93 2.96
C LEU A 180 -5.76 3.91 3.45
N ILE A 181 -6.61 3.50 4.40
CA ILE A 181 -7.61 4.39 5.01
C ILE A 181 -6.89 5.56 5.69
N ALA A 182 -5.87 5.29 6.51
CA ALA A 182 -5.09 6.32 7.17
C ALA A 182 -4.34 7.24 6.18
N LEU A 183 -3.94 6.72 5.02
CA LEU A 183 -3.32 7.51 3.95
C LEU A 183 -4.34 8.43 3.26
N SER A 184 -5.52 7.89 2.90
CA SER A 184 -6.55 8.61 2.16
C SER A 184 -7.08 9.85 2.91
N GLU A 185 -7.12 9.80 4.24
CA GLU A 185 -7.51 10.95 5.08
C GLU A 185 -6.55 12.15 4.94
N ASN A 186 -5.31 11.91 4.52
CA ASN A 186 -4.25 12.92 4.47
C ASN A 186 -3.90 13.40 3.07
N VAL A 187 -4.48 12.80 2.02
CA VAL A 187 -4.11 13.10 0.61
C VAL A 187 -4.98 14.19 0.00
N GLY A 188 -6.19 14.42 0.52
CA GLY A 188 -7.13 15.40 -0.05
C GLY A 188 -7.64 15.00 -1.43
N ASP A 189 -8.03 16.00 -2.24
CA ASP A 189 -8.70 15.79 -3.55
C ASP A 189 -7.73 15.85 -4.75
N ASP A 190 -6.43 15.57 -4.56
CA ASP A 190 -5.48 15.50 -5.69
C ASP A 190 -5.82 14.31 -6.60
N PRO A 191 -6.18 14.55 -7.86
CA PRO A 191 -6.69 13.48 -8.74
C PRO A 191 -5.70 12.36 -8.95
N THR A 192 -4.42 12.68 -9.17
CA THR A 192 -3.37 11.67 -9.42
C THR A 192 -3.13 10.78 -8.20
N GLN A 193 -3.18 11.37 -7.02
CA GLN A 193 -3.05 10.61 -5.78
C GLN A 193 -4.29 9.76 -5.51
N GLN A 194 -5.49 10.29 -5.81
CA GLN A 194 -6.75 9.55 -5.65
C GLN A 194 -6.86 8.37 -6.63
N GLU A 195 -6.43 8.52 -7.88
CA GLU A 195 -6.30 7.41 -8.83
C GLU A 195 -5.40 6.31 -8.27
N HIS A 196 -4.18 6.67 -7.84
CA HIS A 196 -3.24 5.71 -7.27
C HIS A 196 -3.78 5.01 -6.01
N ILE A 197 -4.43 5.75 -5.12
CA ILE A 197 -5.10 5.17 -3.93
C ILE A 197 -6.23 4.23 -4.33
N GLY A 198 -7.01 4.58 -5.35
CA GLY A 198 -8.06 3.74 -5.90
C GLY A 198 -7.53 2.38 -6.37
N ASP A 199 -6.42 2.39 -7.11
CA ASP A 199 -5.74 1.16 -7.56
C ASP A 199 -5.27 0.29 -6.39
N LEU A 200 -4.71 0.91 -5.36
CA LEU A 200 -4.26 0.19 -4.17
C LEU A 200 -5.42 -0.42 -3.40
N PHE A 201 -6.55 0.29 -3.27
CA PHE A 201 -7.77 -0.25 -2.66
C PHE A 201 -8.36 -1.41 -3.48
N LEU A 202 -8.36 -1.33 -4.81
CA LEU A 202 -8.76 -2.45 -5.67
C LEU A 202 -7.91 -3.70 -5.41
N ARG A 203 -6.60 -3.55 -5.36
CA ARG A 203 -5.65 -4.63 -5.06
C ARG A 203 -5.84 -5.19 -3.64
N ALA A 204 -6.19 -4.32 -2.69
CA ALA A 204 -6.54 -4.69 -1.33
C ALA A 204 -7.93 -5.35 -1.22
N GLN A 205 -8.74 -5.35 -2.30
CA GLN A 205 -10.13 -5.82 -2.34
C GLN A 205 -11.07 -5.00 -1.44
N ASP A 206 -10.76 -3.74 -1.22
CA ASP A 206 -11.63 -2.76 -0.58
C ASP A 206 -12.33 -1.92 -1.66
N TYR A 207 -13.38 -2.49 -2.21
CA TYR A 207 -14.02 -1.94 -3.41
C TYR A 207 -14.84 -0.68 -3.12
N ASP A 208 -15.35 -0.51 -1.90
CA ASP A 208 -16.10 0.69 -1.52
C ASP A 208 -15.18 1.91 -1.50
N HIS A 209 -14.01 1.80 -0.86
CA HIS A 209 -13.03 2.88 -0.83
C HIS A 209 -12.38 3.11 -2.21
N ALA A 210 -12.14 2.04 -2.99
CA ALA A 210 -11.67 2.17 -4.37
C ALA A 210 -12.62 2.98 -5.21
N LEU A 211 -13.92 2.66 -5.20
CA LEU A 211 -14.95 3.39 -5.94
C LEU A 211 -15.06 4.85 -5.48
N ALA A 212 -14.92 5.11 -4.18
CA ALA A 212 -14.92 6.46 -3.65
C ALA A 212 -13.73 7.28 -4.16
N ALA A 213 -12.51 6.71 -4.16
CA ALA A 213 -11.29 7.36 -4.63
C ALA A 213 -11.36 7.70 -6.12
N TYR A 214 -11.76 6.75 -6.98
CA TYR A 214 -11.94 7.03 -8.41
C TYR A 214 -13.00 8.09 -8.68
N ARG A 215 -14.10 8.13 -7.91
CA ARG A 215 -15.10 9.20 -8.04
C ARG A 215 -14.53 10.57 -7.69
N VAL A 216 -13.59 10.67 -6.78
CA VAL A 216 -12.91 11.94 -6.48
C VAL A 216 -12.04 12.36 -7.67
N SER A 217 -11.21 11.44 -8.20
CA SER A 217 -10.37 11.69 -9.37
C SER A 217 -11.20 12.10 -10.58
N LEU A 218 -12.29 11.40 -10.89
CA LEU A 218 -13.22 11.69 -12.01
C LEU A 218 -13.96 13.03 -11.89
N ARG A 219 -13.92 13.72 -10.74
CA ARG A 219 -14.44 15.11 -10.68
C ARG A 219 -13.57 16.07 -11.46
N SER A 220 -12.27 15.83 -11.51
CA SER A 220 -11.30 16.65 -12.21
C SER A 220 -11.20 16.30 -13.70
N ASP A 221 -11.17 15.02 -14.03
CA ASP A 221 -11.21 14.51 -15.41
C ASP A 221 -12.23 13.37 -15.53
N LYS A 222 -13.40 13.72 -16.05
CA LYS A 222 -14.51 12.77 -16.26
C LYS A 222 -14.26 11.73 -17.36
N HIS A 223 -13.20 11.90 -18.11
CA HIS A 223 -12.86 11.09 -19.26
C HIS A 223 -11.58 10.27 -19.03
N ASN A 224 -11.03 10.29 -17.81
CA ASN A 224 -9.88 9.46 -17.46
C ASN A 224 -10.27 7.98 -17.59
N GLU A 225 -9.69 7.31 -18.57
CA GLU A 225 -10.00 5.93 -18.96
C GLU A 225 -9.68 4.94 -17.82
N ALA A 226 -8.55 5.14 -17.14
CA ALA A 226 -8.10 4.28 -16.04
C ALA A 226 -9.05 4.38 -14.85
N ASP A 227 -9.46 5.61 -14.48
CA ASP A 227 -10.41 5.83 -13.40
C ASP A 227 -11.79 5.25 -13.71
N LEU A 228 -12.27 5.38 -14.96
CA LEU A 228 -13.54 4.81 -15.39
C LEU A 228 -13.50 3.28 -15.35
N ALA A 229 -12.42 2.67 -15.83
CA ALA A 229 -12.21 1.22 -15.75
C ALA A 229 -12.16 0.73 -14.30
N GLY A 230 -11.35 1.40 -13.46
CA GLY A 230 -11.24 1.08 -12.03
C GLY A 230 -12.55 1.23 -11.27
N ALA A 231 -13.29 2.33 -11.49
CA ALA A 231 -14.61 2.55 -10.90
C ALA A 231 -15.62 1.49 -11.35
N GLY A 232 -15.58 1.12 -12.64
CA GLY A 232 -16.41 0.06 -13.19
C GLY A 232 -16.11 -1.31 -12.57
N GLN A 233 -14.83 -1.64 -12.42
CA GLN A 233 -14.40 -2.86 -11.75
C GLN A 233 -14.82 -2.88 -10.28
N ALA A 234 -14.62 -1.80 -9.55
CA ALA A 234 -15.03 -1.69 -8.15
C ALA A 234 -16.55 -1.87 -7.99
N ALA A 235 -17.35 -1.17 -8.82
CA ALA A 235 -18.80 -1.28 -8.83
C ALA A 235 -19.28 -2.70 -9.17
N PHE A 236 -18.60 -3.39 -10.10
CA PHE A 236 -18.89 -4.79 -10.44
C PHE A 236 -18.67 -5.72 -9.23
N GLN A 237 -17.55 -5.57 -8.52
CA GLN A 237 -17.25 -6.37 -7.34
C GLN A 237 -18.22 -6.11 -6.16
N LEU A 238 -18.75 -4.89 -6.09
CA LEU A 238 -19.80 -4.49 -5.14
C LEU A 238 -21.21 -4.93 -5.58
N GLU A 239 -21.32 -5.67 -6.69
CA GLU A 239 -22.61 -6.11 -7.25
C GLU A 239 -23.53 -4.96 -7.67
N GLN A 240 -23.00 -3.75 -7.79
CA GLN A 240 -23.70 -2.56 -8.27
C GLN A 240 -23.73 -2.53 -9.81
N TYR A 241 -24.29 -3.57 -10.42
CA TYR A 241 -24.21 -3.81 -11.88
C TYR A 241 -24.69 -2.64 -12.75
N PRO A 242 -25.77 -1.89 -12.43
CA PRO A 242 -26.16 -0.72 -13.23
C PRO A 242 -25.10 0.38 -13.21
N LEU A 243 -24.40 0.56 -12.10
CA LEU A 243 -23.32 1.51 -11.95
C LEU A 243 -22.04 1.02 -12.67
N ALA A 244 -21.74 -0.27 -12.53
CA ALA A 244 -20.63 -0.90 -13.25
C ALA A 244 -20.81 -0.75 -14.77
N GLN A 245 -22.00 -0.99 -15.30
CA GLN A 245 -22.33 -0.79 -16.70
C GLN A 245 -22.00 0.65 -17.13
N HIS A 246 -22.48 1.64 -16.38
CA HIS A 246 -22.27 3.06 -16.70
C HIS A 246 -20.77 3.43 -16.84
N TYR A 247 -19.94 2.99 -15.88
CA TYR A 247 -18.51 3.28 -15.91
C TYR A 247 -17.76 2.48 -16.99
N LEU A 248 -18.10 1.18 -17.15
CA LEU A 248 -17.44 0.33 -18.15
C LEU A 248 -17.81 0.72 -19.57
N GLU A 249 -19.06 1.12 -19.85
CA GLU A 249 -19.46 1.66 -21.16
C GLU A 249 -18.62 2.90 -21.52
N ALA A 250 -18.42 3.79 -20.54
CA ALA A 250 -17.61 4.99 -20.75
C ALA A 250 -16.11 4.61 -20.95
N ALA A 251 -15.56 3.71 -20.14
CA ALA A 251 -14.18 3.25 -20.30
C ALA A 251 -13.92 2.67 -21.68
N VAL A 252 -14.75 1.74 -22.14
CA VAL A 252 -14.64 1.10 -23.47
C VAL A 252 -14.86 2.12 -24.61
N ALA A 253 -15.68 3.13 -24.40
CA ALA A 253 -15.89 4.19 -25.39
C ALA A 253 -14.65 5.06 -25.61
N TYR A 254 -13.86 5.29 -24.56
CA TYR A 254 -12.61 6.06 -24.64
C TYR A 254 -11.41 5.20 -25.01
N ASP A 255 -11.27 3.98 -24.46
CA ASP A 255 -10.27 2.99 -24.87
C ASP A 255 -10.92 1.69 -25.38
N SER A 256 -11.09 1.61 -26.69
CA SER A 256 -11.62 0.39 -27.37
C SER A 256 -10.64 -0.80 -27.35
N HIS A 257 -9.40 -0.62 -26.94
CA HIS A 257 -8.39 -1.67 -26.83
C HIS A 257 -8.33 -2.29 -25.42
N ASP A 258 -9.01 -1.71 -24.44
CA ASP A 258 -9.14 -2.31 -23.11
C ASP A 258 -10.08 -3.54 -23.15
N THR A 259 -9.46 -4.68 -23.42
CA THR A 259 -10.18 -5.96 -23.48
C THR A 259 -10.74 -6.38 -22.14
N GLN A 260 -10.11 -6.00 -21.04
CA GLN A 260 -10.56 -6.33 -19.68
C GLN A 260 -11.88 -5.63 -19.36
N SER A 261 -11.95 -4.33 -19.56
CA SER A 261 -13.20 -3.57 -19.37
C SER A 261 -14.30 -4.02 -20.32
N ALA A 262 -13.96 -4.37 -21.58
CA ALA A 262 -14.94 -4.88 -22.53
C ALA A 262 -15.53 -6.25 -22.11
N GLU A 263 -14.70 -7.17 -21.63
CA GLU A 263 -15.17 -8.48 -21.11
C GLU A 263 -16.02 -8.29 -19.85
N GLN A 264 -15.62 -7.40 -18.98
CA GLN A 264 -16.36 -7.11 -17.76
C GLN A 264 -17.70 -6.40 -18.03
N LEU A 265 -17.73 -5.49 -19.02
CA LEU A 265 -18.96 -4.87 -19.51
C LEU A 265 -19.92 -5.93 -20.03
N LYS A 266 -19.46 -6.81 -20.91
CA LYS A 266 -20.25 -7.90 -21.45
C LYS A 266 -20.84 -8.79 -20.36
N MET A 267 -20.06 -9.11 -19.32
CA MET A 267 -20.57 -9.89 -18.19
C MET A 267 -21.61 -9.09 -17.39
N THR A 268 -21.38 -7.79 -17.16
CA THR A 268 -22.32 -6.90 -16.48
C THR A 268 -23.65 -6.80 -17.22
N GLU A 269 -23.61 -6.61 -18.52
CA GLU A 269 -24.80 -6.59 -19.37
C GLU A 269 -25.57 -7.89 -19.29
N MET A 270 -24.85 -9.03 -19.34
CA MET A 270 -25.47 -10.35 -19.22
C MET A 270 -26.17 -10.53 -17.87
N VAL A 271 -25.53 -10.14 -16.76
CA VAL A 271 -26.16 -10.15 -15.43
C VAL A 271 -27.42 -9.27 -15.40
N LEU A 272 -27.34 -8.07 -15.97
CA LEU A 272 -28.49 -7.17 -16.03
C LEU A 272 -29.63 -7.72 -16.91
N GLN A 273 -29.33 -8.35 -18.05
CA GLN A 273 -30.33 -8.93 -18.94
C GLN A 273 -31.03 -10.15 -18.33
N MET A 274 -30.28 -10.99 -17.63
CA MET A 274 -30.77 -12.24 -17.05
C MET A 274 -31.34 -12.11 -15.64
N ASN A 275 -31.30 -10.91 -15.02
CA ASN A 275 -31.83 -10.71 -13.65
C ASN A 275 -33.34 -10.44 -13.66
N PRO A 276 -34.21 -11.40 -13.24
CA PRO A 276 -35.67 -11.22 -13.19
C PRO A 276 -36.14 -10.35 -12.02
N PHE A 277 -35.25 -10.04 -11.06
CA PHE A 277 -35.54 -9.27 -9.86
C PHE A 277 -35.28 -7.76 -10.01
N ARG A 278 -34.91 -7.33 -11.22
CA ARG A 278 -34.68 -5.90 -11.51
C ARG A 278 -35.93 -5.07 -11.20
N ARG A 279 -35.71 -3.86 -10.70
CA ARG A 279 -36.81 -2.86 -10.56
C ARG A 279 -37.33 -2.50 -11.94
N GLN A 280 -38.64 -2.25 -12.03
CA GLN A 280 -39.33 -1.78 -13.25
C GLN A 280 -39.28 -2.73 -14.46
N ILE A 281 -39.19 -4.04 -14.23
CA ILE A 281 -39.35 -5.07 -15.27
C ILE A 281 -40.82 -5.41 -15.46
N SER A 282 -41.26 -5.58 -16.71
CA SER A 282 -42.63 -6.05 -16.99
C SER A 282 -42.80 -7.50 -16.54
N ALA A 283 -44.05 -7.89 -16.20
CA ALA A 283 -44.34 -9.28 -15.84
C ALA A 283 -44.07 -10.25 -17.01
N GLU A 284 -44.21 -9.76 -18.22
CA GLU A 284 -43.93 -10.51 -19.45
C GLU A 284 -42.42 -10.75 -19.62
N ASP A 285 -41.61 -9.72 -19.54
CA ASP A 285 -40.15 -9.85 -19.63
C ASP A 285 -39.59 -10.70 -18.49
N ARG A 286 -40.11 -10.52 -17.24
CA ARG A 286 -39.74 -11.35 -16.11
C ARG A 286 -39.98 -12.82 -16.39
N SER A 287 -41.21 -13.15 -16.90
CA SER A 287 -41.55 -14.56 -17.17
C SER A 287 -40.67 -15.17 -18.24
N ARG A 288 -40.32 -14.41 -19.30
CA ARG A 288 -39.41 -14.85 -20.36
C ARG A 288 -38.03 -15.12 -19.80
N ILE A 289 -37.43 -14.17 -19.05
CA ILE A 289 -36.14 -14.34 -18.42
C ILE A 289 -36.08 -15.60 -17.56
N VAL A 290 -37.05 -15.79 -16.67
CA VAL A 290 -37.09 -16.97 -15.79
C VAL A 290 -37.16 -18.27 -16.57
N ILE A 291 -37.89 -18.32 -17.67
CA ILE A 291 -37.99 -19.53 -18.52
C ILE A 291 -36.63 -19.78 -19.23
N ASP A 292 -36.02 -18.76 -19.75
CA ASP A 292 -34.72 -18.86 -20.41
C ASP A 292 -33.62 -19.28 -19.41
N ASP A 293 -33.57 -18.66 -18.24
CA ASP A 293 -32.62 -19.00 -17.17
C ASP A 293 -32.79 -20.44 -16.69
N PHE A 294 -34.05 -20.88 -16.51
CA PHE A 294 -34.36 -22.25 -16.17
C PHE A 294 -33.91 -23.25 -17.23
N ALA A 295 -34.01 -22.89 -18.51
CA ALA A 295 -33.53 -23.72 -19.63
C ALA A 295 -32.01 -23.81 -19.64
N ILE A 296 -31.32 -22.67 -19.41
CA ILE A 296 -29.84 -22.60 -19.32
C ILE A 296 -29.32 -23.49 -18.20
N ALA A 297 -29.85 -23.35 -16.98
CA ALA A 297 -29.48 -24.18 -15.83
C ALA A 297 -29.72 -25.68 -16.10
N GLY A 298 -30.82 -26.03 -16.78
CA GLY A 298 -31.08 -27.42 -17.20
C GLY A 298 -30.04 -27.94 -18.21
N GLN A 299 -29.55 -27.10 -19.10
CA GLN A 299 -28.45 -27.47 -20.02
C GLN A 299 -27.14 -27.66 -19.25
N ARG A 300 -26.83 -26.78 -18.32
CA ARG A 300 -25.68 -26.90 -17.44
C ARG A 300 -25.70 -28.20 -16.65
N LEU A 301 -26.84 -28.52 -16.05
CA LEU A 301 -27.05 -29.76 -15.30
C LEU A 301 -26.80 -31.02 -16.17
N LYS A 302 -27.25 -31.02 -17.42
CA LYS A 302 -27.00 -32.12 -18.36
C LYS A 302 -25.54 -32.25 -18.78
N ARG A 303 -24.86 -31.12 -19.03
CA ARG A 303 -23.42 -31.10 -19.37
C ARG A 303 -22.56 -31.54 -18.20
N CYS A 304 -22.98 -31.26 -17.00
CA CYS A 304 -22.28 -31.59 -15.74
C CYS A 304 -22.67 -32.97 -15.19
N ALA A 305 -23.14 -33.91 -16.00
CA ALA A 305 -23.54 -35.25 -15.55
C ALA A 305 -22.34 -36.03 -14.97
N VAL A 306 -22.20 -36.05 -13.64
CA VAL A 306 -21.15 -36.82 -12.94
C VAL A 306 -21.66 -38.27 -12.77
N PRO A 307 -20.90 -39.30 -13.18
CA PRO A 307 -21.28 -40.70 -12.93
C PRO A 307 -21.41 -40.94 -11.41
N LYS A 308 -22.47 -41.67 -11.01
CA LYS A 308 -22.74 -42.05 -9.60
C LYS A 308 -21.54 -42.72 -8.90
N SER A 309 -20.67 -43.37 -9.72
CA SER A 309 -19.48 -44.07 -9.28
C SER A 309 -18.32 -43.14 -8.90
N ALA A 310 -18.29 -41.91 -9.40
CA ALA A 310 -17.17 -40.97 -9.22
C ALA A 310 -17.25 -40.17 -7.87
N SER A 311 -18.44 -39.91 -7.36
CA SER A 311 -18.62 -39.26 -6.06
C SER A 311 -20.00 -39.60 -5.49
N PRO A 312 -20.08 -40.51 -4.50
CA PRO A 312 -21.39 -40.96 -3.96
C PRO A 312 -22.29 -39.84 -3.43
N ARG A 313 -21.69 -38.80 -2.79
CA ARG A 313 -22.43 -37.64 -2.28
C ARG A 313 -22.79 -36.63 -3.36
N GLY A 314 -21.87 -36.34 -4.29
CA GLY A 314 -22.10 -35.40 -5.38
C GLY A 314 -23.10 -35.91 -6.42
N GLY A 315 -23.03 -37.20 -6.77
CA GLY A 315 -23.95 -37.84 -7.72
C GLY A 315 -25.38 -37.95 -7.20
N ALA A 316 -25.59 -38.20 -5.91
CA ALA A 316 -26.92 -38.23 -5.28
C ALA A 316 -27.60 -36.86 -5.26
N SER A 317 -26.84 -35.79 -4.90
CA SER A 317 -27.32 -34.41 -4.90
C SER A 317 -27.68 -33.93 -6.31
N GLN A 318 -26.90 -34.26 -7.31
CA GLN A 318 -27.17 -33.90 -8.69
C GLN A 318 -28.35 -34.64 -9.29
N ALA A 319 -28.56 -35.91 -8.96
CA ALA A 319 -29.74 -36.69 -9.38
C ALA A 319 -31.01 -36.06 -8.80
N SER A 320 -30.99 -35.62 -7.53
CA SER A 320 -32.13 -34.93 -6.90
C SER A 320 -32.45 -33.62 -7.63
N LEU A 321 -31.47 -32.79 -7.97
CA LEU A 321 -31.67 -31.55 -8.74
C LEU A 321 -32.21 -31.82 -10.14
N ALA A 322 -31.78 -32.90 -10.78
CA ALA A 322 -32.30 -33.30 -12.08
C ALA A 322 -33.78 -33.73 -12.02
N ASP A 323 -34.18 -34.46 -10.98
CA ASP A 323 -35.56 -34.84 -10.74
C ASP A 323 -36.44 -33.63 -10.42
N GLU A 324 -35.98 -32.70 -9.56
CA GLU A 324 -36.65 -31.45 -9.28
C GLU A 324 -36.85 -30.60 -10.53
N TRP A 325 -35.76 -30.46 -11.35
CA TRP A 325 -35.81 -29.73 -12.61
C TRP A 325 -36.81 -30.36 -13.59
N ALA A 326 -36.81 -31.69 -13.73
CA ALA A 326 -37.75 -32.41 -14.60
C ALA A 326 -39.19 -32.25 -14.14
N GLY A 327 -39.43 -32.26 -12.82
CA GLY A 327 -40.76 -32.05 -12.22
C GLY A 327 -41.30 -30.62 -12.37
N MET A 328 -40.40 -29.62 -12.39
CA MET A 328 -40.77 -28.20 -12.58
C MET A 328 -40.94 -27.82 -14.05
N LYS A 329 -40.22 -28.45 -14.98
CA LYS A 329 -40.24 -28.15 -16.41
C LYS A 329 -41.64 -28.03 -17.03
N PRO A 330 -42.66 -28.91 -16.75
CA PRO A 330 -44.02 -28.76 -17.28
C PRO A 330 -44.77 -27.51 -16.79
N LYS A 331 -44.29 -26.88 -15.71
CA LYS A 331 -44.90 -25.67 -15.13
C LYS A 331 -44.31 -24.39 -15.75
N MET A 332 -43.21 -24.49 -16.49
CA MET A 332 -42.50 -23.35 -17.12
C MET A 332 -43.16 -22.92 -18.44
N ALA A 333 -44.46 -22.65 -18.39
CA ALA A 333 -45.21 -22.03 -19.48
C ALA A 333 -45.41 -20.55 -19.17
N GLU A 334 -45.20 -19.67 -20.14
CA GLU A 334 -45.18 -18.21 -19.96
C GLU A 334 -46.42 -17.68 -19.21
N ALA A 335 -47.60 -18.13 -19.61
CA ALA A 335 -48.86 -17.71 -18.96
C ALA A 335 -48.96 -18.13 -17.45
N ARG A 336 -48.31 -19.22 -17.06
CA ARG A 336 -48.27 -19.69 -15.67
C ARG A 336 -47.23 -18.92 -14.85
N VAL A 337 -46.05 -18.67 -15.42
CA VAL A 337 -44.96 -17.96 -14.75
C VAL A 337 -45.35 -16.49 -14.55
N ARG A 338 -45.95 -15.87 -15.57
CA ARG A 338 -46.39 -14.47 -15.51
C ARG A 338 -47.37 -14.17 -14.36
N GLY A 339 -48.28 -15.07 -14.09
CA GLY A 339 -49.32 -14.92 -13.07
C GLY A 339 -48.97 -15.47 -11.68
N ASN A 340 -47.78 -16.03 -11.50
CA ASN A 340 -47.41 -16.72 -10.27
C ASN A 340 -46.04 -16.34 -9.76
N PRO A 341 -45.93 -15.32 -8.88
CA PRO A 341 -44.67 -14.92 -8.28
C PRO A 341 -43.93 -16.03 -7.50
N GLU A 342 -44.70 -16.90 -6.78
CA GLU A 342 -44.10 -18.01 -6.05
C GLU A 342 -43.42 -19.03 -6.97
N LEU A 343 -43.96 -19.19 -8.19
CA LEU A 343 -43.34 -20.05 -9.21
C LEU A 343 -42.07 -19.43 -9.75
N VAL A 344 -42.01 -18.09 -9.90
CA VAL A 344 -40.78 -17.35 -10.27
C VAL A 344 -39.71 -17.59 -9.23
N ASP A 345 -40.03 -17.38 -7.95
CA ASP A 345 -39.07 -17.53 -6.86
C ASP A 345 -38.57 -18.98 -6.74
N SER A 346 -39.51 -19.95 -6.81
CA SER A 346 -39.16 -21.38 -6.76
C SER A 346 -38.31 -21.83 -7.94
N ALA A 347 -38.56 -21.31 -9.15
CA ALA A 347 -37.77 -21.63 -10.33
C ALA A 347 -36.37 -21.06 -10.23
N MET A 348 -36.24 -19.79 -9.81
CA MET A 348 -34.93 -19.14 -9.66
C MET A 348 -34.13 -19.75 -8.49
N ASP A 349 -34.75 -20.13 -7.38
CA ASP A 349 -34.06 -20.87 -6.32
C ASP A 349 -33.47 -22.18 -6.85
N LEU A 350 -34.24 -22.92 -7.64
CA LEU A 350 -33.74 -24.15 -8.25
C LEU A 350 -32.59 -23.86 -9.25
N VAL A 351 -32.69 -22.82 -10.08
CA VAL A 351 -31.65 -22.37 -10.98
C VAL A 351 -30.35 -22.06 -10.19
N PHE A 352 -30.46 -21.29 -9.12
CA PHE A 352 -29.29 -20.91 -8.30
C PHE A 352 -28.68 -22.13 -7.57
N ARG A 353 -29.46 -23.06 -7.12
CA ARG A 353 -28.95 -24.32 -6.54
C ARG A 353 -28.21 -25.15 -7.58
N ILE A 354 -28.74 -25.24 -8.80
CA ILE A 354 -28.11 -25.95 -9.92
C ILE A 354 -26.75 -25.30 -10.23
N GLU A 355 -26.69 -23.98 -10.38
CA GLU A 355 -25.45 -23.27 -10.71
C GLU A 355 -24.40 -23.42 -9.60
N ARG A 356 -24.77 -23.24 -8.34
CA ARG A 356 -23.85 -23.45 -7.19
C ARG A 356 -23.32 -24.88 -7.14
N GLN A 357 -24.18 -25.88 -7.28
CA GLN A 357 -23.77 -27.28 -7.20
C GLN A 357 -22.89 -27.70 -8.39
N THR A 358 -23.26 -27.28 -9.59
CA THR A 358 -22.48 -27.61 -10.79
C THR A 358 -21.16 -26.87 -10.85
N SER A 359 -21.03 -25.67 -10.28
CA SER A 359 -19.77 -24.95 -10.16
C SER A 359 -18.75 -25.71 -9.29
N ILE A 360 -19.22 -26.35 -8.21
CA ILE A 360 -18.40 -27.17 -7.32
C ILE A 360 -17.96 -28.49 -7.99
N LEU A 361 -18.89 -29.13 -8.70
CA LEU A 361 -18.66 -30.48 -9.27
C LEU A 361 -17.93 -30.48 -10.60
N CYS A 362 -18.19 -29.50 -11.45
CA CYS A 362 -17.73 -29.46 -12.85
C CYS A 362 -16.84 -28.26 -13.17
N GLY A 363 -16.42 -27.53 -12.17
CA GLY A 363 -15.55 -26.36 -12.32
C GLY A 363 -16.28 -25.04 -12.59
N PRO A 364 -15.53 -23.93 -12.65
CA PRO A 364 -16.11 -22.60 -12.75
C PRO A 364 -17.00 -22.45 -13.97
N PRO A 365 -18.19 -21.83 -13.83
CA PRO A 365 -19.07 -21.53 -14.94
C PRO A 365 -18.50 -20.42 -15.83
N ALA A 366 -19.01 -20.29 -17.06
CA ALA A 366 -18.66 -19.22 -18.00
C ALA A 366 -19.93 -18.69 -18.69
N GLY A 367 -19.84 -17.47 -19.20
CA GLY A 367 -20.95 -16.82 -19.91
C GLY A 367 -22.23 -16.75 -19.08
N ALA A 368 -23.34 -17.23 -19.62
CA ALA A 368 -24.66 -17.18 -18.98
C ALA A 368 -24.70 -17.93 -17.62
N ASP A 369 -24.04 -19.09 -17.52
CA ASP A 369 -23.97 -19.84 -16.28
C ASP A 369 -23.24 -19.01 -15.17
N MET A 370 -22.21 -18.23 -15.53
CA MET A 370 -21.53 -17.29 -14.60
C MET A 370 -22.44 -16.13 -14.20
N ALA A 371 -23.18 -15.55 -15.15
CA ALA A 371 -24.12 -14.47 -14.86
C ALA A 371 -25.21 -14.93 -13.87
N LEU A 372 -25.75 -16.13 -14.03
CA LEU A 372 -26.72 -16.72 -13.07
C LEU A 372 -26.12 -16.91 -11.67
N LEU A 373 -24.85 -17.32 -11.59
CA LEU A 373 -24.17 -17.46 -10.30
C LEU A 373 -23.94 -16.10 -9.63
N LEU A 374 -23.63 -15.04 -10.38
CA LEU A 374 -23.49 -13.68 -9.88
C LEU A 374 -24.84 -13.12 -9.40
N ILE A 375 -25.93 -13.37 -10.14
CA ILE A 375 -27.29 -13.02 -9.70
C ILE A 375 -27.63 -13.76 -8.40
N ALA A 376 -27.32 -15.07 -8.31
CA ALA A 376 -27.55 -15.87 -7.13
C ALA A 376 -26.81 -15.32 -5.88
N LYS A 377 -25.63 -14.75 -6.09
CA LYS A 377 -24.84 -14.12 -5.02
C LYS A 377 -25.51 -12.83 -4.55
N SER A 378 -25.96 -11.97 -5.47
CA SER A 378 -26.58 -10.69 -5.15
C SER A 378 -27.96 -10.82 -4.47
N GLN A 379 -28.63 -11.97 -4.56
CA GLN A 379 -29.91 -12.24 -3.90
C GLN A 379 -29.73 -12.88 -2.51
N GLY A 380 -28.56 -13.38 -2.19
CA GLY A 380 -28.26 -14.05 -0.91
C GLY A 380 -27.45 -13.23 0.08
N SER A 381 -27.20 -11.94 -0.22
CA SER A 381 -26.42 -11.00 0.61
C SER A 381 -27.32 -10.29 1.61
#